data_cf1e008c7cf571747986adb30fd87bab
#
_entry.id   cf1e008c7cf571747986adb30fd87bab
#
_cell.length_a   1.000
_cell.length_b   1.000
_cell.length_c   1.000
_cell.angle_alpha   90.00
_cell.angle_beta   90.00
_cell.angle_gamma   90.00
#
_symmetry.space_group_name_H-M   'P 1'
#
loop_
_entity.id
_entity.type
_entity.pdbx_description
1 polymer ?
#
loop_
_entity_poly.entity_id
_entity_poly.type
_entity_poly.pdbx_seq_one_letter_code
_entity_poly.pdbx_strand_id
1 'polypeptide(L)'
;LGTALLLISHDLSMAYKWCNKIAILDRGHIIETGNIKEVICNPKTDITQRLVKSGRILEGSEREIIAKRTELLKVNRLRCWHNIGFWPFNSFWLKAVNEVTFSLYQGETLGIVGPSGCGKSTLCRALTGLLPTRGGSIFFLGKNLSTINRKSLKQLRQYIQIIFQDPSACL
;
A
#
# COMPACT_ATOMS: atom_id res chain seq x y z
N LEU A 1 9.42 19.98 -3.68
CA LEU A 1 8.47 19.31 -4.57
C LEU A 1 7.50 18.55 -3.69
N GLY A 2 6.25 18.91 -3.54
CA GLY A 2 5.25 18.26 -2.66
C GLY A 2 4.77 16.87 -3.12
N THR A 3 5.64 16.09 -3.74
CA THR A 3 5.33 14.72 -4.23
C THR A 3 5.19 13.76 -3.05
N ALA A 4 4.11 12.96 -3.02
CA ALA A 4 3.96 11.86 -2.09
C ALA A 4 4.49 10.57 -2.72
N LEU A 5 5.08 9.69 -1.89
CA LEU A 5 5.61 8.40 -2.30
C LEU A 5 4.94 7.27 -1.52
N LEU A 6 4.40 6.28 -2.22
CA LEU A 6 3.97 5.02 -1.64
C LEU A 6 4.98 3.93 -2.01
N LEU A 7 5.78 3.51 -1.04
CA LEU A 7 6.78 2.45 -1.20
C LEU A 7 6.18 1.11 -0.80
N ILE A 8 6.15 0.16 -1.72
CA ILE A 8 5.65 -1.21 -1.47
C ILE A 8 6.82 -2.18 -1.56
N SER A 9 7.18 -2.82 -0.45
CA SER A 9 8.34 -3.69 -0.36
C SER A 9 8.08 -4.89 0.56
N HIS A 10 8.93 -5.89 0.48
CA HIS A 10 9.08 -6.92 1.50
C HIS A 10 10.27 -6.62 2.42
N ASP A 11 11.08 -5.62 2.09
CA ASP A 11 12.28 -5.23 2.82
C ASP A 11 11.99 -4.06 3.75
N LEU A 12 12.05 -4.33 5.04
CA LEU A 12 11.85 -3.34 6.09
C LEU A 12 12.99 -2.32 6.15
N SER A 13 14.22 -2.72 5.81
CA SER A 13 15.40 -1.85 5.81
C SER A 13 15.28 -0.74 4.78
N MET A 14 14.74 -1.07 3.59
CA MET A 14 14.42 -0.08 2.57
C MET A 14 13.37 0.91 3.04
N ALA A 15 12.29 0.39 3.65
CA ALA A 15 11.23 1.26 4.19
C ALA A 15 11.79 2.17 5.30
N TYR A 16 12.63 1.65 6.20
CA TYR A 16 13.25 2.43 7.28
C TYR A 16 14.08 3.62 6.76
N LYS A 17 14.81 3.39 5.68
CA LYS A 17 15.67 4.43 5.08
C LYS A 17 14.88 5.55 4.38
N TRP A 18 13.74 5.22 3.78
CA TRP A 18 13.05 6.15 2.87
C TRP A 18 11.69 6.64 3.35
N CYS A 19 11.04 5.94 4.31
CA CYS A 19 9.68 6.25 4.71
C CYS A 19 9.60 7.04 6.01
N ASN A 20 8.57 7.88 6.15
CA ASN A 20 8.22 8.54 7.40
C ASN A 20 7.29 7.65 8.23
N LYS A 21 6.37 6.98 7.53
CA LYS A 21 5.38 6.07 8.12
C LYS A 21 5.44 4.71 7.47
N ILE A 22 4.96 3.72 8.18
CA ILE A 22 4.87 2.34 7.73
C ILE A 22 3.50 1.75 8.03
N ALA A 23 3.06 0.88 7.14
CA ALA A 23 1.93 -0.01 7.35
C ALA A 23 2.38 -1.45 7.07
N ILE A 24 2.20 -2.32 8.04
CA ILE A 24 2.52 -3.75 7.92
C ILE A 24 1.28 -4.46 7.39
N LEU A 25 1.44 -5.09 6.23
CA LEU A 25 0.39 -5.85 5.56
C LEU A 25 0.62 -7.35 5.76
N ASP A 26 -0.39 -8.05 6.27
CA ASP A 26 -0.41 -9.51 6.33
C ASP A 26 -1.78 -10.06 5.93
N ARG A 27 -1.80 -11.13 5.13
CA ARG A 27 -3.02 -11.83 4.65
C ARG A 27 -4.13 -10.88 4.21
N GLY A 28 -3.74 -9.81 3.50
CA GLY A 28 -4.65 -8.81 2.97
C GLY A 28 -5.11 -7.72 3.96
N HIS A 29 -4.64 -7.74 5.20
CA HIS A 29 -4.98 -6.75 6.23
C HIS A 29 -3.79 -5.89 6.63
N ILE A 30 -4.02 -4.61 6.95
CA ILE A 30 -3.04 -3.81 7.70
C ILE A 30 -3.17 -4.21 9.16
N ILE A 31 -2.09 -4.84 9.70
CA ILE A 31 -2.04 -5.33 11.07
C ILE A 31 -1.35 -4.36 12.04
N GLU A 32 -0.52 -3.47 11.51
CA GLU A 32 0.15 -2.44 12.29
C GLU A 32 0.48 -1.23 11.42
N THR A 33 0.37 -0.01 11.94
CA THR A 33 0.72 1.22 11.24
C THR A 33 1.19 2.28 12.24
N GLY A 34 2.08 3.16 11.80
CA GLY A 34 2.59 4.25 12.63
C GLY A 34 3.81 4.93 12.04
N ASN A 35 4.45 5.75 12.86
CA ASN A 35 5.78 6.26 12.56
C ASN A 35 6.75 5.09 12.46
N ILE A 36 7.61 5.09 11.46
CA ILE A 36 8.48 3.93 11.19
C ILE A 36 9.42 3.63 12.35
N LYS A 37 9.98 4.64 13.00
CA LYS A 37 10.86 4.47 14.16
C LYS A 37 10.11 3.84 15.34
N GLU A 38 8.88 4.27 15.61
CA GLU A 38 8.05 3.74 16.69
C GLU A 38 7.70 2.26 16.46
N VAL A 39 7.26 1.93 15.25
CA VAL A 39 6.88 0.55 14.90
C VAL A 39 8.07 -0.40 14.95
N ILE A 40 9.26 0.07 14.56
CA ILE A 40 10.48 -0.75 14.59
C ILE A 40 11.02 -0.92 16.01
N CYS A 41 11.03 0.16 16.80
CA CYS A 41 11.54 0.09 18.20
C CYS A 41 10.56 -0.63 19.13
N ASN A 42 9.25 -0.57 18.85
CA ASN A 42 8.23 -1.18 19.70
C ASN A 42 7.17 -1.95 18.88
N PRO A 43 7.58 -3.03 18.19
CA PRO A 43 6.69 -3.81 17.34
C PRO A 43 5.62 -4.53 18.17
N LYS A 44 4.35 -4.32 17.82
CA LYS A 44 3.20 -4.84 18.58
C LYS A 44 2.76 -6.23 18.13
N THR A 45 3.03 -6.60 16.88
CA THR A 45 2.60 -7.89 16.33
C THR A 45 3.77 -8.84 16.12
N ASP A 46 3.53 -10.15 16.23
CA ASP A 46 4.56 -11.18 15.99
C ASP A 46 5.19 -11.07 14.60
N ILE A 47 4.40 -10.68 13.61
CA ILE A 47 4.87 -10.52 12.24
C ILE A 47 5.82 -9.34 12.14
N THR A 48 5.47 -8.21 12.74
CA THR A 48 6.35 -7.04 12.79
C THR A 48 7.65 -7.38 13.53
N GLN A 49 7.58 -8.10 14.64
CA GLN A 49 8.77 -8.55 15.39
C GLN A 49 9.68 -9.43 14.54
N ARG A 50 9.12 -10.37 13.76
CA ARG A 50 9.89 -11.22 12.84
C ARG A 50 10.53 -10.41 11.72
N LEU A 51 9.81 -9.45 11.13
CA LEU A 51 10.33 -8.56 10.10
C LEU A 51 11.48 -7.69 10.63
N VAL A 52 11.35 -7.15 11.84
CA VAL A 52 12.41 -6.37 12.51
C VAL A 52 13.65 -7.24 12.78
N LYS A 53 13.46 -8.46 13.29
CA LYS A 53 14.57 -9.40 13.58
C LYS A 53 15.29 -9.86 12.31
N SER A 54 14.58 -10.00 11.19
CA SER A 54 15.16 -10.44 9.91
C SER A 54 15.79 -9.29 9.13
N GLY A 55 15.43 -8.05 9.41
CA GLY A 55 15.96 -6.86 8.75
C GLY A 55 17.26 -6.38 9.40
N ARG A 56 18.33 -6.18 8.60
CA ARG A 56 19.48 -5.38 9.04
C ARG A 56 19.10 -3.91 8.95
N ILE A 57 18.60 -3.34 10.04
CA ILE A 57 18.19 -1.94 10.08
C ILE A 57 19.46 -1.09 10.21
N LEU A 58 19.84 -0.45 9.12
CA LEU A 58 20.87 0.59 9.11
C LEU A 58 20.23 1.92 9.54
N GLU A 59 20.96 2.74 10.27
CA GLU A 59 20.50 4.05 10.73
C GLU A 59 19.93 4.89 9.57
N GLY A 60 18.66 5.27 9.70
CA GLY A 60 17.95 6.10 8.73
C GLY A 60 18.03 7.59 9.09
N SER A 61 18.06 8.47 8.09
CA SER A 61 18.03 9.91 8.28
C SER A 61 16.69 10.39 8.84
N GLU A 62 16.73 11.35 9.74
CA GLU A 62 15.53 12.03 10.23
C GLU A 62 14.88 12.85 9.10
N ARG A 63 13.59 12.61 8.86
CA ARG A 63 12.77 13.46 8.02
C ARG A 63 11.70 14.12 8.88
N GLU A 64 11.68 15.44 8.87
CA GLU A 64 10.70 16.22 9.62
C GLU A 64 9.26 15.91 9.22
N ILE A 65 8.39 15.80 10.22
CA ILE A 65 6.95 15.67 10.02
C ILE A 65 6.37 17.08 9.90
N ILE A 66 6.05 17.52 8.70
CA ILE A 66 5.42 18.82 8.44
C ILE A 66 3.95 18.76 8.93
N ALA A 67 3.58 19.75 9.75
CA ALA A 67 2.37 19.71 10.58
C ALA A 67 1.01 19.87 9.84
N LYS A 68 0.96 20.36 8.60
CA LYS A 68 -0.31 20.54 7.88
C LYS A 68 -0.18 20.03 6.43
N ARG A 69 -0.74 18.84 6.16
CA ARG A 69 -0.59 18.17 4.87
C ARG A 69 -1.95 17.93 4.21
N THR A 70 -2.04 18.20 2.91
CA THR A 70 -3.20 17.84 2.09
C THR A 70 -3.25 16.32 1.91
N GLU A 71 -4.40 15.69 2.19
CA GLU A 71 -4.63 14.27 1.92
C GLU A 71 -4.72 14.08 0.41
N LEU A 72 -3.79 13.31 -0.17
CA LEU A 72 -3.75 13.01 -1.60
C LEU A 72 -4.46 11.71 -1.94
N LEU A 73 -4.26 10.68 -1.10
CA LEU A 73 -4.87 9.37 -1.27
C LEU A 73 -5.52 8.95 0.04
N LYS A 74 -6.78 8.55 -0.03
CA LYS A 74 -7.52 7.93 1.08
C LYS A 74 -8.08 6.60 0.64
N VAL A 75 -7.73 5.57 1.35
CA VAL A 75 -8.21 4.21 1.15
C VAL A 75 -9.10 3.83 2.33
N ASN A 76 -10.31 3.37 2.08
CA ASN A 76 -11.31 3.11 3.10
C ASN A 76 -11.88 1.70 2.93
N ARG A 77 -11.59 0.79 3.86
CA ARG A 77 -12.09 -0.59 3.92
C ARG A 77 -12.02 -1.30 2.57
N LEU A 78 -10.90 -1.14 1.86
CA LEU A 78 -10.71 -1.65 0.50
C LEU A 78 -10.72 -3.17 0.49
N ARG A 79 -11.47 -3.74 -0.45
CA ARG A 79 -11.57 -5.20 -0.67
C ARG A 79 -11.25 -5.51 -2.12
N CYS A 80 -10.23 -6.36 -2.34
CA CYS A 80 -9.90 -6.90 -3.66
C CYS A 80 -9.79 -8.42 -3.56
N TRP A 81 -10.69 -9.10 -4.21
CA TRP A 81 -10.81 -10.55 -4.16
C TRP A 81 -10.67 -11.13 -5.56
N HIS A 82 -9.93 -12.21 -5.69
CA HIS A 82 -9.76 -12.97 -6.92
C HIS A 82 -10.59 -14.24 -6.85
N ASN A 83 -11.31 -14.54 -7.93
CA ASN A 83 -11.92 -15.85 -8.08
C ASN A 83 -10.84 -16.83 -8.51
N ILE A 84 -10.66 -17.90 -7.73
CA ILE A 84 -9.71 -18.98 -8.02
C ILE A 84 -10.49 -20.26 -8.16
N GLY A 85 -10.24 -21.01 -9.23
CA GLY A 85 -10.88 -22.29 -9.51
C GLY A 85 -11.59 -22.33 -10.85
N PHE A 86 -12.03 -23.53 -11.24
CA PHE A 86 -12.74 -23.77 -12.50
C PHE A 86 -14.26 -23.72 -12.25
N TRP A 87 -14.90 -22.68 -12.76
CA TRP A 87 -16.37 -22.63 -12.78
C TRP A 87 -16.91 -23.71 -13.74
N PRO A 88 -17.96 -24.52 -13.38
CA PRO A 88 -18.85 -24.33 -12.23
C PRO A 88 -18.49 -25.15 -10.98
N PHE A 89 -17.44 -25.96 -10.99
CA PHE A 89 -17.27 -27.05 -10.02
C PHE A 89 -16.50 -26.71 -8.74
N ASN A 90 -15.62 -25.67 -8.73
CA ASN A 90 -14.79 -25.40 -7.56
C ASN A 90 -14.25 -23.95 -7.57
N SER A 91 -15.13 -22.95 -7.53
CA SER A 91 -14.69 -21.55 -7.47
C SER A 91 -14.74 -21.03 -6.03
N PHE A 92 -13.64 -20.44 -5.55
CA PHE A 92 -13.58 -19.74 -4.27
C PHE A 92 -12.93 -18.36 -4.41
N TRP A 93 -13.30 -17.46 -3.49
CA TRP A 93 -12.79 -16.09 -3.50
C TRP A 93 -11.55 -15.97 -2.62
N LEU A 94 -10.38 -15.75 -3.23
CA LEU A 94 -9.18 -15.36 -2.50
C LEU A 94 -9.27 -13.89 -2.12
N LYS A 95 -9.34 -13.60 -0.84
CA LYS A 95 -9.38 -12.24 -0.27
C LYS A 95 -7.96 -11.67 -0.20
N ALA A 96 -7.40 -11.27 -1.33
CA ALA A 96 -6.01 -10.79 -1.43
C ALA A 96 -5.80 -9.44 -0.73
N VAL A 97 -6.82 -8.57 -0.72
CA VAL A 97 -6.91 -7.34 0.08
C VAL A 97 -8.25 -7.36 0.79
N ASN A 98 -8.25 -7.19 2.11
CA ASN A 98 -9.45 -7.31 2.92
C ASN A 98 -9.51 -6.20 3.98
N GLU A 99 -10.42 -5.25 3.78
CA GLU A 99 -10.68 -4.10 4.66
C GLU A 99 -9.46 -3.20 4.95
N VAL A 100 -8.59 -3.03 3.97
CA VAL A 100 -7.42 -2.16 4.09
C VAL A 100 -7.84 -0.70 4.15
N THR A 101 -7.35 0.03 5.16
CA THR A 101 -7.60 1.46 5.37
C THR A 101 -6.29 2.18 5.69
N PHE A 102 -6.00 3.24 4.93
CA PHE A 102 -4.89 4.16 5.19
C PHE A 102 -5.05 5.46 4.41
N SER A 103 -4.27 6.48 4.77
CA SER A 103 -4.17 7.74 4.04
C SER A 103 -2.72 8.06 3.71
N LEU A 104 -2.50 8.77 2.60
CA LEU A 104 -1.21 9.28 2.16
C LEU A 104 -1.34 10.78 1.92
N TYR A 105 -0.43 11.55 2.48
CA TYR A 105 -0.45 13.01 2.45
C TYR A 105 0.63 13.58 1.53
N GLN A 106 0.45 14.80 1.09
CA GLN A 106 1.41 15.51 0.26
C GLN A 106 2.79 15.57 0.93
N GLY A 107 3.85 15.24 0.19
CA GLY A 107 5.23 15.21 0.68
C GLY A 107 5.52 14.07 1.68
N GLU A 108 4.58 13.16 1.91
CA GLU A 108 4.77 11.99 2.77
C GLU A 108 5.33 10.80 1.98
N THR A 109 6.19 10.02 2.61
CA THR A 109 6.57 8.70 2.13
C THR A 109 6.00 7.63 3.07
N LEU A 110 5.02 6.87 2.58
CA LEU A 110 4.41 5.75 3.29
C LEU A 110 4.98 4.43 2.77
N GLY A 111 5.55 3.62 3.65
CA GLY A 111 5.98 2.26 3.35
C GLY A 111 4.86 1.24 3.63
N ILE A 112 4.53 0.38 2.67
CA ILE A 112 3.69 -0.81 2.89
C ILE A 112 4.59 -2.02 2.81
N VAL A 113 4.80 -2.68 3.93
CA VAL A 113 5.72 -3.81 4.07
C VAL A 113 4.96 -5.05 4.53
N GLY A 114 5.42 -6.22 4.10
CA GLY A 114 4.82 -7.48 4.50
C GLY A 114 5.43 -8.68 3.77
N PRO A 115 5.14 -9.91 4.20
CA PRO A 115 5.66 -11.13 3.60
C PRO A 115 5.19 -11.32 2.15
N SER A 116 5.86 -12.19 1.40
CA SER A 116 5.43 -12.55 0.04
C SER A 116 4.02 -13.12 0.05
N GLY A 117 3.21 -12.77 -0.97
CA GLY A 117 1.83 -13.26 -1.08
C GLY A 117 0.80 -12.55 -0.19
N CYS A 118 1.17 -11.61 0.68
CA CYS A 118 0.23 -10.95 1.60
C CYS A 118 -0.76 -9.96 0.96
N GLY A 119 -0.66 -9.70 -0.37
CA GLY A 119 -1.61 -8.82 -1.10
C GLY A 119 -1.03 -7.50 -1.60
N LYS A 120 0.25 -7.20 -1.40
CA LYS A 120 0.90 -5.92 -1.79
C LYS A 120 0.72 -5.57 -3.26
N SER A 121 1.02 -6.50 -4.17
CA SER A 121 0.90 -6.26 -5.61
C SER A 121 -0.56 -6.08 -6.04
N THR A 122 -1.50 -6.79 -5.40
CA THR A 122 -2.93 -6.62 -5.62
C THR A 122 -3.38 -5.24 -5.17
N LEU A 123 -2.93 -4.80 -4.00
CA LEU A 123 -3.21 -3.47 -3.47
C LEU A 123 -2.68 -2.37 -4.43
N CYS A 124 -1.42 -2.47 -4.87
CA CYS A 124 -0.83 -1.54 -5.83
C CYS A 124 -1.67 -1.39 -7.12
N ARG A 125 -2.07 -2.53 -7.71
CA ARG A 125 -2.89 -2.53 -8.93
C ARG A 125 -4.29 -1.95 -8.69
N ALA A 126 -4.87 -2.16 -7.52
CA ALA A 126 -6.17 -1.58 -7.17
C ALA A 126 -6.09 -0.06 -6.99
N LEU A 127 -5.05 0.45 -6.31
CA LEU A 127 -4.84 1.89 -6.10
C LEU A 127 -4.68 2.68 -7.40
N THR A 128 -4.19 2.04 -8.45
CA THR A 128 -4.00 2.66 -9.77
C THR A 128 -5.15 2.38 -10.74
N GLY A 129 -6.21 1.71 -10.25
CA GLY A 129 -7.37 1.34 -11.04
C GLY A 129 -7.08 0.30 -12.13
N LEU A 130 -5.98 -0.46 -12.01
CA LEU A 130 -5.65 -1.59 -12.90
C LEU A 130 -6.39 -2.86 -12.49
N LEU A 131 -6.91 -2.92 -11.27
CA LEU A 131 -7.68 -4.04 -10.74
C LEU A 131 -9.02 -3.52 -10.20
N PRO A 132 -10.15 -4.18 -10.54
CA PRO A 132 -11.43 -3.82 -9.96
C PRO A 132 -11.49 -4.15 -8.47
N THR A 133 -12.18 -3.30 -7.71
CA THR A 133 -12.43 -3.49 -6.29
C THR A 133 -13.76 -4.18 -6.04
N ARG A 134 -13.86 -4.97 -4.97
CA ARG A 134 -15.10 -5.65 -4.55
C ARG A 134 -15.84 -4.89 -3.44
N GLY A 135 -15.21 -3.86 -2.88
CA GLY A 135 -15.81 -3.03 -1.85
C GLY A 135 -14.81 -2.04 -1.28
N GLY A 136 -15.31 -1.15 -0.43
CA GLY A 136 -14.55 0.00 0.04
C GLY A 136 -14.45 1.11 -0.99
N SER A 137 -13.60 2.09 -0.73
CA SER A 137 -13.42 3.24 -1.62
C SER A 137 -11.97 3.69 -1.66
N ILE A 138 -11.57 4.25 -2.80
CA ILE A 138 -10.26 4.86 -3.03
C ILE A 138 -10.53 6.28 -3.49
N PHE A 139 -10.15 7.26 -2.67
CA PHE A 139 -10.18 8.67 -3.05
C PHE A 139 -8.77 9.14 -3.40
N PHE A 140 -8.61 9.68 -4.59
CA PHE A 140 -7.37 10.32 -5.02
C PHE A 140 -7.67 11.74 -5.48
N LEU A 141 -6.98 12.72 -4.88
CA LEU A 141 -7.25 14.16 -5.10
C LEU A 141 -8.75 14.48 -4.93
N GLY A 142 -9.40 13.90 -3.90
CA GLY A 142 -10.81 14.07 -3.60
C GLY A 142 -11.80 13.35 -4.55
N LYS A 143 -11.32 12.66 -5.59
CA LYS A 143 -12.16 11.92 -6.52
C LYS A 143 -12.18 10.43 -6.21
N ASN A 144 -13.37 9.82 -6.16
CA ASN A 144 -13.52 8.39 -5.89
C ASN A 144 -13.21 7.56 -7.14
N LEU A 145 -12.10 6.82 -7.10
CA LEU A 145 -11.65 5.98 -8.22
C LEU A 145 -12.58 4.78 -8.49
N SER A 146 -13.36 4.34 -7.49
CA SER A 146 -14.25 3.19 -7.62
C SER A 146 -15.52 3.51 -8.46
N THR A 147 -15.89 4.78 -8.59
CA THR A 147 -17.11 5.24 -9.28
C THR A 147 -16.83 6.12 -10.50
N ILE A 148 -15.56 6.47 -10.71
CA ILE A 148 -15.17 7.40 -11.79
C ILE A 148 -15.29 6.74 -13.17
N ASN A 149 -15.66 7.51 -14.17
CA ASN A 149 -15.68 7.04 -15.55
C ASN A 149 -14.26 6.88 -16.13
N ARG A 150 -14.13 6.08 -17.20
CA ARG A 150 -12.82 5.76 -17.83
C ARG A 150 -12.05 7.00 -18.31
N LYS A 151 -12.75 8.03 -18.81
CA LYS A 151 -12.12 9.27 -19.31
C LYS A 151 -11.45 10.02 -18.16
N SER A 152 -12.18 10.23 -17.07
CA SER A 152 -11.66 10.92 -15.88
C SER A 152 -10.57 10.10 -15.16
N LEU A 153 -10.69 8.78 -15.16
CA LEU A 153 -9.63 7.89 -14.61
C LEU A 153 -8.32 8.04 -15.42
N LYS A 154 -8.41 8.12 -16.76
CA LYS A 154 -7.24 8.35 -17.63
C LYS A 154 -6.55 9.68 -17.29
N GLN A 155 -7.32 10.74 -17.05
CA GLN A 155 -6.79 12.04 -16.63
C GLN A 155 -6.11 11.99 -15.27
N LEU A 156 -6.71 11.28 -14.27
CA LEU A 156 -6.11 11.15 -12.95
C LEU A 156 -4.82 10.33 -12.96
N ARG A 157 -4.70 9.35 -13.83
CA ARG A 157 -3.48 8.53 -13.97
C ARG A 157 -2.24 9.33 -14.38
N GLN A 158 -2.40 10.53 -14.95
CA GLN A 158 -1.27 11.43 -15.25
C GLN A 158 -0.56 11.93 -13.98
N TYR A 159 -1.26 11.91 -12.84
CA TYR A 159 -0.71 12.29 -11.54
C TYR A 159 -0.22 11.09 -10.70
N ILE A 160 -0.36 9.86 -11.22
CA ILE A 160 0.06 8.62 -10.55
C ILE A 160 1.08 7.91 -11.43
N GLN A 161 2.26 7.68 -10.90
CA GLN A 161 3.28 6.87 -11.56
C GLN A 161 3.53 5.59 -10.77
N ILE A 162 3.59 4.46 -11.47
CA ILE A 162 3.97 3.16 -10.89
C ILE A 162 5.35 2.79 -11.40
N ILE A 163 6.19 2.35 -10.47
CA ILE A 163 7.47 1.70 -10.77
C ILE A 163 7.37 0.27 -10.27
N PHE A 164 7.40 -0.70 -11.15
CA PHE A 164 7.36 -2.12 -10.78
C PHE A 164 8.73 -2.62 -10.34
N GLN A 165 8.77 -3.65 -9.48
CA GLN A 165 10.01 -4.25 -8.98
C GLN A 165 10.87 -4.86 -10.09
N ASP A 166 10.24 -5.39 -11.12
CA ASP A 166 10.88 -5.92 -12.32
C ASP A 166 10.32 -5.23 -13.57
N PRO A 167 10.99 -4.16 -14.06
CA PRO A 167 10.56 -3.44 -15.25
C PRO A 167 10.58 -4.32 -16.51
N SER A 168 11.45 -5.33 -16.56
CA SER A 168 11.58 -6.24 -17.72
C SER A 168 10.41 -7.20 -17.85
N ALA A 169 9.69 -7.49 -16.78
CA ALA A 169 8.47 -8.30 -16.82
C ALA A 169 7.23 -7.52 -17.33
N CYS A 170 7.36 -6.23 -17.62
CA CYS A 170 6.29 -5.35 -18.05
C CYS A 170 6.35 -4.93 -19.51
N LEU A 171 7.37 -5.40 -20.24
CA LEU A 171 7.57 -5.27 -21.68
C LEU A 171 7.15 -6.55 -22.37
#